data_3fd21c0af9cd3617faf7842f4213d158
#
_entry.id   3fd21c0af9cd3617faf7842f4213d158
#
_cell.length_a   1.000
_cell.length_b   1.000
_cell.length_c   1.000
_cell.angle_alpha   90.00
_cell.angle_beta   90.00
_cell.angle_gamma   90.00
#
_symmetry.space_group_name_H-M   'P 1'
#
loop_
_entity.id
_entity.type
_entity.pdbx_description
1 polymer ?
#
loop_
_entity_poly.entity_id
_entity_poly.type
_entity_poly.pdbx_seq_one_letter_code
_entity_poly.pdbx_strand_id
1 'polypeptide(L)'
;MMLYDLEIRVEELRDGSDYRYLATSPTLPNLIVAGETAEEVLVLAPQVAAALIASMKAAGDPLPPTLRTVLSLPFVSHITVAV
;
A
#
# COMPACT_ATOMS: atom_id res chain seq x y z
N MET A 1 13.34 10.41 -7.80
CA MET A 1 12.29 9.44 -7.41
C MET A 1 11.40 10.07 -6.36
N MET A 2 10.09 10.01 -6.58
CA MET A 2 9.10 10.49 -5.60
C MET A 2 8.73 9.36 -4.66
N LEU A 3 8.71 9.66 -3.36
CA LEU A 3 8.27 8.73 -2.34
C LEU A 3 6.89 9.18 -1.86
N TYR A 4 5.97 8.23 -1.72
CA TYR A 4 4.62 8.49 -1.26
C TYR A 4 4.37 7.79 0.07
N ASP A 5 3.67 8.47 0.95
CA ASP A 5 3.24 7.93 2.22
C ASP A 5 1.85 7.31 2.03
N LEU A 6 1.72 6.04 2.38
CA LEU A 6 0.52 5.27 2.10
C LEU A 6 0.15 4.40 3.29
N GLU A 7 -1.06 4.59 3.80
CA GLU A 7 -1.60 3.72 4.84
C GLU A 7 -2.09 2.42 4.21
N ILE A 8 -1.67 1.31 4.77
CA ILE A 8 -2.10 -0.02 4.35
C ILE A 8 -2.81 -0.70 5.52
N ARG A 9 -3.97 -1.26 5.24
CA ARG A 9 -4.74 -2.06 6.20
C ARG A 9 -4.73 -3.50 5.76
N VAL A 10 -4.32 -4.37 6.66
CA VAL A 10 -4.28 -5.81 6.42
C VAL A 10 -5.31 -6.47 7.31
N GLU A 11 -6.17 -7.28 6.73
CA GLU A 11 -7.14 -8.04 7.50
C GLU A 11 -7.09 -9.52 7.13
N GLU A 12 -7.41 -10.35 8.12
CA GLU A 12 -7.49 -11.78 7.92
C GLU A 12 -8.89 -12.14 7.45
N LEU A 13 -8.97 -12.88 6.34
CA LEU A 13 -10.23 -13.36 5.80
C LEU A 13 -10.58 -14.69 6.42
N ARG A 14 -11.80 -14.80 6.95
CA ARG A 14 -12.28 -16.01 7.61
C ARG A 14 -13.56 -16.54 6.97
N ASP A 15 -13.79 -16.17 5.72
CA ASP A 15 -15.03 -16.49 5.02
C ASP A 15 -14.92 -17.69 4.07
N GLY A 16 -13.81 -18.43 4.14
CA GLY A 16 -13.58 -19.56 3.24
C GLY A 16 -13.02 -19.18 1.89
N SER A 17 -12.56 -17.94 1.73
CA SER A 17 -11.89 -17.49 0.50
C SER A 17 -10.62 -18.27 0.23
N ASP A 18 -10.19 -18.27 -1.04
CA ASP A 18 -8.93 -18.90 -1.46
C ASP A 18 -7.71 -18.22 -0.83
N TYR A 19 -7.86 -16.97 -0.42
CA TYR A 19 -6.78 -16.19 0.21
C TYR A 19 -7.14 -15.92 1.67
N ARG A 20 -6.12 -15.89 2.51
CA ARG A 20 -6.29 -15.68 3.94
C ARG A 20 -6.21 -14.23 4.36
N TYR A 21 -5.48 -13.42 3.60
CA TYR A 21 -5.20 -12.03 3.98
C TYR A 21 -5.50 -11.10 2.83
N LEU A 22 -5.98 -9.92 3.18
CA LEU A 22 -6.32 -8.88 2.23
C LEU A 22 -5.71 -7.58 2.70
N ALA A 23 -4.98 -6.90 1.82
CA ALA A 23 -4.46 -5.57 2.08
C ALA A 23 -5.22 -4.56 1.22
N THR A 24 -5.66 -3.49 1.85
CA THR A 24 -6.35 -2.38 1.19
C THR A 24 -5.77 -1.06 1.70
N SER A 25 -6.12 0.03 1.05
CA SER A 25 -5.68 1.35 1.47
C SER A 25 -6.83 2.34 1.42
N PRO A 26 -7.06 3.11 2.48
CA PRO A 26 -8.03 4.19 2.42
C PRO A 26 -7.59 5.33 1.50
N THR A 27 -6.28 5.44 1.26
CA THR A 27 -5.71 6.48 0.38
C THR A 27 -5.83 6.11 -1.08
N LEU A 28 -5.65 4.83 -1.42
CA LEU A 28 -5.80 4.32 -2.78
C LEU A 28 -6.91 3.28 -2.81
N PRO A 29 -8.16 3.68 -3.08
CA PRO A 29 -9.30 2.74 -3.03
C PRO A 29 -9.19 1.57 -4.00
N ASN A 30 -8.40 1.71 -5.07
CA ASN A 30 -8.20 0.66 -6.05
C ASN A 30 -7.13 -0.35 -5.64
N LEU A 31 -6.44 -0.11 -4.54
CA LEU A 31 -5.40 -1.01 -4.06
C LEU A 31 -6.06 -2.18 -3.32
N ILE A 32 -5.95 -3.34 -3.92
CA ILE A 32 -6.45 -4.60 -3.33
C ILE A 32 -5.38 -5.65 -3.60
N VAL A 33 -4.83 -6.20 -2.53
CA VAL A 33 -3.79 -7.24 -2.62
C VAL A 33 -4.22 -8.40 -1.72
N ALA A 34 -4.25 -9.58 -2.28
CA ALA A 34 -4.62 -10.79 -1.55
C ALA A 34 -3.46 -11.77 -1.52
N GLY A 35 -3.32 -12.50 -0.44
CA GLY A 35 -2.26 -13.47 -0.28
C GLY A 35 -2.57 -14.46 0.83
N GLU A 36 -1.73 -15.48 0.95
CA GLU A 36 -1.91 -16.53 1.95
C GLU A 36 -1.31 -16.18 3.31
N THR A 37 -0.39 -15.22 3.34
CA THR A 37 0.21 -14.74 4.59
C THR A 37 0.17 -13.22 4.64
N ALA A 38 0.17 -12.67 5.85
CA ALA A 38 0.24 -11.21 6.04
C ALA A 38 1.54 -10.66 5.46
N GLU A 39 2.64 -11.37 5.63
CA GLU A 39 3.94 -10.98 5.11
C GLU A 39 3.91 -10.86 3.59
N GLU A 40 3.29 -11.81 2.91
CA GLU A 40 3.15 -11.80 1.45
C GLU A 40 2.44 -10.54 0.96
N VAL A 41 1.30 -10.18 1.58
CA VAL A 41 0.56 -9.00 1.16
C VAL A 41 1.33 -7.71 1.49
N LEU A 42 2.12 -7.68 2.56
CA LEU A 42 2.94 -6.53 2.90
C LEU A 42 4.10 -6.33 1.94
N VAL A 43 4.61 -7.41 1.35
CA VAL A 43 5.64 -7.33 0.31
C VAL A 43 5.05 -6.89 -1.01
N LEU A 44 3.88 -7.40 -1.36
CA LEU A 44 3.23 -7.09 -2.64
C LEU A 44 2.59 -5.71 -2.68
N ALA A 45 2.06 -5.23 -1.56
CA ALA A 45 1.32 -3.97 -1.52
C ALA A 45 2.11 -2.77 -2.07
N PRO A 46 3.38 -2.54 -1.69
CA PRO A 46 4.15 -1.44 -2.26
C PRO A 46 4.34 -1.54 -3.77
N GLN A 47 4.51 -2.74 -4.30
CA GLN A 47 4.68 -2.97 -5.73
C GLN A 47 3.41 -2.65 -6.50
N VAL A 48 2.28 -3.10 -6.00
CA VAL A 48 0.98 -2.82 -6.61
C VAL A 48 0.65 -1.34 -6.51
N ALA A 49 0.92 -0.72 -5.36
CA ALA A 49 0.70 0.72 -5.17
C ALA A 49 1.53 1.54 -6.15
N ALA A 50 2.79 1.19 -6.34
CA ALA A 50 3.67 1.87 -7.28
C ALA A 50 3.13 1.77 -8.70
N ALA A 51 2.66 0.60 -9.10
CA ALA A 51 2.08 0.39 -10.42
C ALA A 51 0.80 1.21 -10.62
N LEU A 52 -0.07 1.27 -9.60
CA LEU A 52 -1.29 2.07 -9.65
C LEU A 52 -0.99 3.56 -9.80
N ILE A 53 -0.06 4.08 -8.99
CA ILE A 53 0.32 5.49 -9.05
C ILE A 53 0.93 5.83 -10.41
N ALA A 54 1.83 4.98 -10.91
CA ALA A 54 2.43 5.18 -12.22
C ALA A 54 1.39 5.16 -13.34
N SER A 55 0.42 4.26 -13.27
CA SER A 55 -0.65 4.17 -14.23
C SER A 55 -1.54 5.42 -14.21
N MET A 56 -1.87 5.92 -13.02
CA MET A 56 -2.67 7.14 -12.88
C MET A 56 -1.94 8.35 -13.46
N LYS A 57 -0.64 8.47 -13.20
CA LYS A 57 0.18 9.56 -13.75
C LYS A 57 0.23 9.47 -15.27
N ALA A 58 0.44 8.30 -15.83
CA ALA A 58 0.52 8.09 -17.27
C ALA A 58 -0.80 8.42 -17.97
N ALA A 59 -1.92 8.14 -17.33
CA ALA A 59 -3.25 8.45 -17.84
C ALA A 59 -3.67 9.92 -17.64
N GLY A 60 -2.89 10.67 -16.88
CA GLY A 60 -3.25 12.04 -16.53
C GLY A 60 -4.33 12.14 -15.47
N ASP A 61 -4.63 11.03 -14.77
CA ASP A 61 -5.62 11.03 -13.70
C ASP A 61 -5.07 11.74 -12.46
N PRO A 62 -5.91 12.51 -11.75
CA PRO A 62 -5.46 13.13 -10.52
C PRO A 62 -5.21 12.10 -9.43
N LEU A 63 -4.11 12.25 -8.72
CA LEU A 63 -3.83 11.41 -7.56
C LEU A 63 -4.76 11.82 -6.40
N PRO A 64 -5.13 10.86 -5.50
CA PRO A 64 -5.94 11.21 -4.35
C PRO A 64 -5.32 12.33 -3.53
N PRO A 65 -6.11 13.31 -3.07
CA PRO A 65 -5.56 14.45 -2.32
C PRO A 65 -4.95 14.05 -0.97
N THR A 66 -5.33 12.88 -0.45
CA THR A 66 -4.77 12.36 0.80
C THR A 66 -3.45 11.63 0.58
N LEU A 67 -3.08 11.35 -0.67
CA LEU A 67 -1.81 10.71 -0.99
C LEU A 67 -0.71 11.76 -0.92
N ARG A 68 0.14 11.66 0.09
CA ARG A 68 1.20 12.64 0.32
C ARG A 68 2.53 12.14 -0.19
N THR A 69 3.29 13.03 -0.80
CA THR A 69 4.67 12.75 -1.12
C THR A 69 5.52 12.92 0.14
N VAL A 70 6.46 11.99 0.31
CA VAL A 70 7.46 12.11 1.35
C VAL A 70 8.67 12.81 0.75
N LEU A 71 9.20 13.79 1.46
CA LEU A 71 10.42 14.45 1.02
C LEU A 71 11.53 13.41 0.90
N SER A 72 12.40 13.62 -0.08
CA SER A 72 13.54 12.76 -0.25
C SER A 72 14.39 12.75 1.03
N LEU A 73 15.64 12.74 0.98
CA LEU A 73 16.48 12.71 2.16
C LEU A 73 16.79 14.13 2.67
N PRO A 74 16.95 14.30 3.99
CA PRO A 74 16.81 13.27 5.03
C PRO A 74 15.36 13.06 5.46
N PHE A 75 15.05 11.87 5.88
CA PHE A 75 13.73 11.57 6.43
C PHE A 75 13.88 10.80 7.74
N VAL A 76 12.86 10.90 8.56
CA VAL A 76 12.80 10.16 9.83
C VAL A 76 11.83 9.01 9.65
N SER A 77 12.30 7.81 9.96
CA SER A 77 11.48 6.61 9.88
C SER A 77 11.22 6.09 11.30
N HIS A 78 9.99 5.69 11.54
CA HIS A 78 9.60 5.13 12.82
C HIS A 78 9.37 3.65 12.68
N ILE A 79 9.97 2.87 13.57
CA ILE A 79 9.75 1.43 13.63
C ILE A 79 9.25 1.07 15.01
N THR A 80 8.46 0.00 15.08
CA THR A 80 8.00 -0.54 16.35
C THR A 80 8.90 -1.70 16.72
N VAL A 81 9.47 -1.64 17.92
CA VAL A 81 10.37 -2.68 18.43
C VAL A 81 9.74 -3.30 19.67
N ALA A 82 9.59 -4.64 19.64
CA ALA A 82 9.14 -5.40 20.79
C ALA A 82 10.33 -6.04 21.49
N VAL A 83 10.41 -5.87 22.81
CA VAL A 83 11.48 -6.47 23.62
C VAL A 83 10.90 -7.30 24.75
#